data_313a13a5cc94f9e3f26f88bff7699db0
#
_entry.id   313a13a5cc94f9e3f26f88bff7699db0
#
_cell.length_a   1.000
_cell.length_b   1.000
_cell.length_c   1.000
_cell.angle_alpha   90.00
_cell.angle_beta   90.00
_cell.angle_gamma   90.00
#
_symmetry.space_group_name_H-M   'P 1'
#
loop_
_entity.id
_entity.type
_entity.pdbx_description
1 polymer ?
#
loop_
_entity_poly.entity_id
_entity_poly.type
_entity_poly.pdbx_seq_one_letter_code
_entity_poly.pdbx_strand_id
1 'polypeptide(L)'
;MKDYTNYSLLPYNTFGMDVKAARFVEYESVNELLCFLKEWKAQKTPLLHVGRGSNLLFVSDYQGTVLHSGIKGMQVVGETDEWVEIRVGAGEVWDDFVDYTVKQGWYGTENMSLIPGEVGASAVQNIGAYGVEAKDLIVSVETVAVNDGTTRLFKQDECGYAYRESVFKRELKGLYIVTYVTYRLKKQPEFHLDYGNIRSELEKEGGELSLEKLRSVIIRIREAKLPDPEKIGNAGSFFMNPIVPLAQFEDLLKEYPDMPFYKVGDDRVKIPAGWMIDRCGWKGKRLGNAGVHDKQALVLVNLGGATGSEVVKLAEEVVRSVKEKFGVAIHPEVNFIGVKQ
;
A
#
# COMPACT_ATOMS: atom_id res chain seq x y z
N MET A 1 13.89 18.90 -11.97
CA MET A 1 14.00 17.49 -12.38
C MET A 1 15.40 16.98 -12.07
N LYS A 2 15.54 15.85 -11.38
CA LYS A 2 16.80 15.13 -11.15
C LYS A 2 16.86 13.94 -12.09
N ASP A 3 18.05 13.64 -12.65
CA ASP A 3 18.24 12.60 -13.66
C ASP A 3 19.60 11.91 -13.46
N TYR A 4 19.56 10.60 -13.25
CA TYR A 4 20.74 9.82 -12.90
C TYR A 4 20.79 8.53 -13.73
N THR A 5 21.98 8.12 -14.13
CA THR A 5 22.25 6.83 -14.78
C THR A 5 22.81 5.82 -13.77
N ASN A 6 22.50 4.54 -13.94
CA ASN A 6 22.98 3.46 -13.08
C ASN A 6 22.75 3.73 -11.59
N TYR A 7 21.53 4.14 -11.24
CA TYR A 7 21.17 4.65 -9.93
C TYR A 7 20.71 3.52 -8.98
N SER A 8 21.19 3.54 -7.74
CA SER A 8 20.74 2.59 -6.71
C SER A 8 19.29 2.87 -6.31
N LEU A 9 18.45 1.83 -6.35
CA LEU A 9 17.04 1.89 -5.91
C LEU A 9 16.86 1.54 -4.43
N LEU A 10 17.94 1.40 -3.68
CA LEU A 10 17.87 1.12 -2.23
C LEU A 10 16.99 2.10 -1.46
N PRO A 11 17.02 3.45 -1.73
CA PRO A 11 16.10 4.39 -1.08
C PRO A 11 14.64 4.30 -1.54
N TYR A 12 14.36 3.57 -2.62
CA TYR A 12 13.05 3.47 -3.28
C TYR A 12 12.47 2.06 -3.28
N ASN A 13 12.89 1.24 -2.33
CA ASN A 13 12.23 -0.02 -1.99
C ASN A 13 12.42 -0.35 -0.52
N THR A 14 11.31 -0.56 0.17
CA THR A 14 11.30 -0.84 1.62
C THR A 14 11.75 -2.26 1.97
N PHE A 15 11.88 -3.15 0.99
CA PHE A 15 12.52 -4.47 1.18
C PHE A 15 14.04 -4.39 1.36
N GLY A 16 14.66 -3.23 1.07
CA GLY A 16 16.10 -3.05 1.16
C GLY A 16 16.88 -3.90 0.15
N MET A 17 16.33 -4.10 -1.06
CA MET A 17 17.02 -4.78 -2.16
C MET A 17 18.02 -3.83 -2.77
N ASP A 18 19.30 -4.21 -2.76
CA ASP A 18 20.37 -3.43 -3.43
C ASP A 18 20.40 -3.75 -4.93
N VAL A 19 19.52 -3.06 -5.65
CA VAL A 19 19.37 -3.14 -7.12
C VAL A 19 19.49 -1.77 -7.73
N LYS A 20 19.77 -1.71 -9.03
CA LYS A 20 19.94 -0.47 -9.78
C LYS A 20 18.93 -0.33 -10.90
N ALA A 21 18.59 0.94 -11.22
CA ALA A 21 17.92 1.29 -12.45
C ALA A 21 18.95 1.76 -13.49
N ALA A 22 18.75 1.44 -14.76
CA ALA A 22 19.57 1.99 -15.83
C ALA A 22 19.49 3.53 -15.88
N ARG A 23 18.29 4.08 -15.62
CA ARG A 23 18.05 5.52 -15.45
C ARG A 23 17.04 5.73 -14.31
N PHE A 24 17.25 6.75 -13.48
CA PHE A 24 16.31 7.20 -12.47
C PHE A 24 16.03 8.68 -12.68
N VAL A 25 14.74 9.05 -12.72
CA VAL A 25 14.30 10.43 -12.90
C VAL A 25 13.30 10.81 -11.81
N GLU A 26 13.55 11.94 -11.13
CA GLU A 26 12.61 12.55 -10.20
C GLU A 26 12.16 13.90 -10.76
N TYR A 27 10.84 14.08 -10.88
CA TYR A 27 10.21 15.32 -11.33
C TYR A 27 9.44 15.98 -10.18
N GLU A 28 9.48 17.32 -10.15
CA GLU A 28 8.89 18.13 -9.05
C GLU A 28 7.66 18.93 -9.51
N SER A 29 7.28 18.84 -10.77
CA SER A 29 6.10 19.49 -11.33
C SER A 29 5.50 18.73 -12.50
N VAL A 30 4.23 19.00 -12.82
CA VAL A 30 3.57 18.46 -14.01
C VAL A 30 4.31 18.87 -15.29
N ASN A 31 4.85 20.11 -15.35
CA ASN A 31 5.61 20.55 -16.51
C ASN A 31 6.90 19.76 -16.72
N GLU A 32 7.61 19.43 -15.66
CA GLU A 32 8.80 18.56 -15.74
C GLU A 32 8.43 17.15 -16.19
N LEU A 33 7.32 16.60 -15.66
CA LEU A 33 6.81 15.31 -16.12
C LEU A 33 6.50 15.31 -17.60
N LEU A 34 5.83 16.35 -18.11
CA LEU A 34 5.49 16.48 -19.54
C LEU A 34 6.75 16.58 -20.41
N CYS A 35 7.76 17.36 -19.97
CA CYS A 35 9.05 17.45 -20.65
C CYS A 35 9.74 16.09 -20.72
N PHE A 36 9.79 15.37 -19.58
CA PHE A 36 10.36 14.03 -19.51
C PHE A 36 9.63 13.05 -20.43
N LEU A 37 8.31 12.97 -20.40
CA LEU A 37 7.51 12.04 -21.20
C LEU A 37 7.73 12.25 -22.73
N LYS A 38 7.86 13.51 -23.14
CA LYS A 38 8.14 13.86 -24.53
C LYS A 38 9.52 13.33 -24.97
N GLU A 39 10.54 13.46 -24.14
CA GLU A 39 11.89 12.93 -24.39
C GLU A 39 11.91 11.40 -24.35
N TRP A 40 11.32 10.80 -23.28
CA TRP A 40 11.32 9.36 -23.06
C TRP A 40 10.63 8.59 -24.18
N LYS A 41 9.54 9.11 -24.73
CA LYS A 41 8.78 8.50 -25.84
C LYS A 41 9.66 8.24 -27.07
N ALA A 42 10.65 9.09 -27.32
CA ALA A 42 11.60 8.91 -28.41
C ALA A 42 12.57 7.73 -28.17
N GLN A 43 12.85 7.40 -26.92
CA GLN A 43 13.84 6.37 -26.53
C GLN A 43 13.24 4.95 -26.48
N LYS A 44 11.92 4.81 -26.30
CA LYS A 44 11.18 3.53 -26.20
C LYS A 44 11.75 2.56 -25.15
N THR A 45 12.35 3.07 -24.07
CA THR A 45 12.85 2.25 -22.97
C THR A 45 11.71 1.86 -22.02
N PRO A 46 11.79 0.74 -21.30
CA PRO A 46 10.81 0.42 -20.26
C PRO A 46 10.69 1.55 -19.22
N LEU A 47 9.47 1.87 -18.80
CA LEU A 47 9.18 2.88 -17.79
C LEU A 47 8.49 2.24 -16.59
N LEU A 48 8.98 2.52 -15.40
CA LEU A 48 8.37 2.14 -14.13
C LEU A 48 8.19 3.38 -13.26
N HIS A 49 6.95 3.77 -12.99
CA HIS A 49 6.66 4.84 -12.03
C HIS A 49 6.54 4.24 -10.62
N VAL A 50 7.31 4.77 -9.67
CA VAL A 50 7.34 4.31 -8.28
C VAL A 50 7.12 5.47 -7.32
N GLY A 51 6.54 5.17 -6.15
CA GLY A 51 6.65 5.99 -4.97
C GLY A 51 7.84 5.53 -4.11
N ARG A 52 7.67 5.45 -2.81
CA ARG A 52 8.72 4.94 -1.88
C ARG A 52 8.99 3.44 -1.98
N GLY A 53 8.35 2.72 -2.90
CA GLY A 53 8.56 1.29 -3.11
C GLY A 53 8.08 0.39 -1.98
N SER A 54 7.10 0.84 -1.18
CA SER A 54 6.57 0.12 -0.03
C SER A 54 5.69 -1.10 -0.38
N ASN A 55 5.41 -1.31 -1.67
CA ASN A 55 4.67 -2.46 -2.17
C ASN A 55 5.34 -3.08 -3.42
N LEU A 56 6.67 -3.02 -3.47
CA LEU A 56 7.48 -3.56 -4.57
C LEU A 56 8.52 -4.56 -4.04
N LEU A 57 8.78 -5.59 -4.84
CA LEU A 57 9.92 -6.49 -4.67
C LEU A 57 10.73 -6.51 -5.97
N PHE A 58 11.92 -5.94 -5.94
CA PHE A 58 12.87 -6.04 -7.05
C PHE A 58 13.60 -7.39 -7.01
N VAL A 59 13.54 -8.14 -8.10
CA VAL A 59 14.22 -9.45 -8.22
C VAL A 59 15.55 -9.33 -8.97
N SER A 60 15.75 -8.24 -9.70
CA SER A 60 16.99 -7.91 -10.43
C SER A 60 17.07 -6.40 -10.65
N ASP A 61 18.20 -5.95 -11.20
CA ASP A 61 18.36 -4.60 -11.72
C ASP A 61 17.29 -4.29 -12.77
N TYR A 62 16.79 -3.07 -12.77
CA TYR A 62 15.77 -2.62 -13.72
C TYR A 62 16.42 -2.00 -14.96
N GLN A 63 16.29 -2.67 -16.10
CA GLN A 63 16.92 -2.28 -17.39
C GLN A 63 16.09 -1.21 -18.13
N GLY A 64 15.58 -0.21 -17.42
CA GLY A 64 14.76 0.86 -17.96
C GLY A 64 14.85 2.13 -17.12
N THR A 65 13.91 3.03 -17.31
CA THR A 65 13.78 4.24 -16.53
C THR A 65 12.83 4.04 -15.36
N VAL A 66 13.31 4.27 -14.14
CA VAL A 66 12.47 4.44 -12.95
C VAL A 66 12.15 5.91 -12.82
N LEU A 67 10.86 6.22 -12.72
CA LEU A 67 10.32 7.57 -12.58
C LEU A 67 9.70 7.74 -11.21
N HIS A 68 10.03 8.82 -10.50
CA HIS A 68 9.53 9.13 -9.16
C HIS A 68 8.91 10.53 -9.13
N SER A 69 7.81 10.68 -8.40
CA SER A 69 7.14 11.97 -8.22
C SER A 69 7.69 12.72 -7.01
N GLY A 70 8.32 13.85 -7.24
CA GLY A 70 8.64 14.85 -6.22
C GLY A 70 7.59 15.96 -6.09
N ILE A 71 6.40 15.82 -6.70
CA ILE A 71 5.34 16.83 -6.60
C ILE A 71 4.84 16.91 -5.16
N LYS A 72 5.07 18.05 -4.52
CA LYS A 72 4.70 18.37 -3.15
C LYS A 72 3.58 19.41 -3.07
N GLY A 73 3.07 19.60 -1.88
CA GLY A 73 2.11 20.63 -1.51
C GLY A 73 0.77 20.05 -1.08
N MET A 74 0.18 20.70 -0.09
CA MET A 74 -1.14 20.42 0.48
C MET A 74 -1.95 21.71 0.44
N GLN A 75 -3.00 21.77 -0.36
CA GLN A 75 -3.78 22.97 -0.59
C GLN A 75 -5.25 22.73 -0.33
N VAL A 76 -5.89 23.51 0.54
CA VAL A 76 -7.34 23.53 0.69
C VAL A 76 -7.94 24.12 -0.59
N VAL A 77 -8.83 23.38 -1.23
CA VAL A 77 -9.48 23.75 -2.49
C VAL A 77 -11.00 23.93 -2.35
N GLY A 78 -11.57 23.47 -1.23
CA GLY A 78 -12.97 23.65 -0.90
C GLY A 78 -13.19 23.45 0.59
N GLU A 79 -14.18 24.15 1.15
CA GLU A 79 -14.45 24.12 2.58
C GLU A 79 -15.90 24.52 2.87
N THR A 80 -16.51 23.82 3.85
CA THR A 80 -17.78 24.19 4.48
C THR A 80 -17.64 24.07 6.00
N ASP A 81 -18.74 24.26 6.74
CA ASP A 81 -18.74 24.00 8.19
C ASP A 81 -18.62 22.50 8.55
N GLU A 82 -18.94 21.60 7.60
CA GLU A 82 -18.97 20.15 7.81
C GLU A 82 -17.71 19.43 7.30
N TRP A 83 -17.10 19.92 6.24
CA TRP A 83 -15.99 19.26 5.56
C TRP A 83 -14.96 20.22 4.98
N VAL A 84 -13.79 19.70 4.69
CA VAL A 84 -12.72 20.35 3.93
C VAL A 84 -12.27 19.46 2.79
N GLU A 85 -12.02 20.04 1.61
CA GLU A 85 -11.33 19.37 0.50
C GLU A 85 -9.90 19.86 0.40
N ILE A 86 -8.99 18.90 0.39
CA ILE A 86 -7.56 19.17 0.32
C ILE A 86 -6.96 18.46 -0.89
N ARG A 87 -6.31 19.23 -1.76
CA ARG A 87 -5.54 18.75 -2.93
C ARG A 87 -4.10 18.56 -2.51
N VAL A 88 -3.60 17.33 -2.69
CA VAL A 88 -2.31 16.89 -2.17
C VAL A 88 -1.44 16.37 -3.30
N GLY A 89 -0.16 16.78 -3.35
CA GLY A 89 0.82 16.33 -4.32
C GLY A 89 1.11 14.84 -4.21
N ALA A 90 1.24 14.14 -5.33
CA ALA A 90 1.42 12.69 -5.37
C ALA A 90 2.68 12.19 -4.67
N GLY A 91 3.72 13.03 -4.60
CA GLY A 91 4.98 12.74 -3.90
C GLY A 91 4.97 13.09 -2.41
N GLU A 92 3.86 13.57 -1.82
CA GLU A 92 3.79 13.75 -0.37
C GLU A 92 3.83 12.41 0.35
N VAL A 93 4.54 12.35 1.47
CA VAL A 93 4.55 11.15 2.32
C VAL A 93 3.17 10.99 2.94
N TRP A 94 2.61 9.79 2.83
CA TRP A 94 1.25 9.52 3.29
C TRP A 94 1.07 9.82 4.80
N ASP A 95 2.00 9.39 5.64
CA ASP A 95 1.86 9.59 7.09
C ASP A 95 2.07 11.04 7.52
N ASP A 96 2.85 11.83 6.77
CA ASP A 96 2.98 13.28 6.96
C ASP A 96 1.66 13.99 6.63
N PHE A 97 0.95 13.53 5.58
CA PHE A 97 -0.39 14.02 5.25
C PHE A 97 -1.40 13.67 6.36
N VAL A 98 -1.38 12.44 6.88
CA VAL A 98 -2.22 12.04 8.01
C VAL A 98 -1.94 12.90 9.26
N ASP A 99 -0.67 13.10 9.59
CA ASP A 99 -0.26 13.92 10.73
C ASP A 99 -0.73 15.39 10.57
N TYR A 100 -0.61 15.93 9.35
CA TYR A 100 -1.11 17.26 9.03
C TYR A 100 -2.62 17.36 9.25
N THR A 101 -3.42 16.43 8.74
CA THR A 101 -4.88 16.46 8.89
C THR A 101 -5.34 16.33 10.34
N VAL A 102 -4.68 15.47 11.11
CA VAL A 102 -4.94 15.30 12.55
C VAL A 102 -4.67 16.61 13.31
N LYS A 103 -3.54 17.28 13.03
CA LYS A 103 -3.20 18.58 13.64
C LYS A 103 -4.17 19.71 13.26
N GLN A 104 -4.82 19.62 12.10
CA GLN A 104 -5.86 20.58 11.70
C GLN A 104 -7.24 20.23 12.30
N GLY A 105 -7.40 19.12 13.00
CA GLY A 105 -8.69 18.66 13.52
C GLY A 105 -9.61 18.11 12.42
N TRP A 106 -9.06 17.56 11.33
CA TRP A 106 -9.82 16.98 10.21
C TRP A 106 -9.84 15.45 10.30
N TYR A 107 -11.05 14.90 10.29
CA TYR A 107 -11.33 13.48 10.54
C TYR A 107 -11.37 12.66 9.26
N GLY A 108 -10.93 11.40 9.34
CA GLY A 108 -11.06 10.39 8.30
C GLY A 108 -9.75 9.67 7.94
N THR A 109 -8.58 10.31 8.08
CA THR A 109 -7.28 9.69 7.73
C THR A 109 -6.63 8.96 8.89
N GLU A 110 -6.99 9.24 10.12
CA GLU A 110 -6.30 8.81 11.36
C GLU A 110 -6.15 7.29 11.49
N ASN A 111 -7.13 6.51 11.01
CA ASN A 111 -7.06 5.05 10.99
C ASN A 111 -5.98 4.51 10.04
N MET A 112 -5.57 5.31 9.06
CA MET A 112 -4.53 4.97 8.09
C MET A 112 -3.14 5.50 8.47
N SER A 113 -2.95 5.87 9.74
CA SER A 113 -1.66 6.31 10.28
C SER A 113 -0.57 5.26 10.09
N LEU A 114 0.66 5.72 9.86
CA LEU A 114 1.86 4.91 9.70
C LEU A 114 1.79 3.89 8.54
N ILE A 115 0.91 4.09 7.53
CA ILE A 115 1.00 3.33 6.27
C ILE A 115 2.20 3.90 5.50
N PRO A 116 3.21 3.07 5.17
CA PRO A 116 4.36 3.56 4.40
C PRO A 116 3.96 3.82 2.95
N GLY A 117 4.53 4.87 2.35
CA GLY A 117 4.29 5.21 0.96
C GLY A 117 3.99 6.68 0.75
N GLU A 118 3.43 7.00 -0.39
CA GLU A 118 3.12 8.36 -0.85
C GLU A 118 1.66 8.49 -1.27
N VAL A 119 1.19 9.73 -1.29
CA VAL A 119 -0.19 10.10 -1.61
C VAL A 119 -0.61 9.58 -2.99
N GLY A 120 0.22 9.68 -4.03
CA GLY A 120 -0.11 9.12 -5.34
C GLY A 120 -0.34 7.61 -5.30
N ALA A 121 0.49 6.89 -4.56
CA ALA A 121 0.34 5.45 -4.37
C ALA A 121 -0.93 5.08 -3.59
N SER A 122 -1.41 5.95 -2.70
CA SER A 122 -2.65 5.71 -1.95
C SER A 122 -3.86 5.57 -2.87
N ALA A 123 -3.94 6.41 -3.90
CA ALA A 123 -5.01 6.37 -4.91
C ALA A 123 -4.87 5.16 -5.85
N VAL A 124 -3.63 4.80 -6.24
CA VAL A 124 -3.38 3.64 -7.12
C VAL A 124 -3.73 2.33 -6.40
N GLN A 125 -3.32 2.19 -5.14
CA GLN A 125 -3.46 0.95 -4.36
C GLN A 125 -4.80 0.82 -3.63
N ASN A 126 -5.59 1.91 -3.53
CA ASN A 126 -6.69 2.01 -2.57
C ASN A 126 -6.23 1.52 -1.20
N ILE A 127 -5.20 2.21 -0.65
CA ILE A 127 -4.64 1.83 0.66
C ILE A 127 -5.72 1.87 1.73
N GLY A 128 -5.55 1.10 2.78
CA GLY A 128 -6.49 1.12 3.89
C GLY A 128 -6.00 0.33 5.08
N ALA A 129 -6.43 0.73 6.24
CA ALA A 129 -6.18 0.06 7.50
C ALA A 129 -7.35 0.33 8.48
N TYR A 130 -7.55 -0.60 9.40
CA TYR A 130 -8.49 -0.46 10.51
C TYR A 130 -9.90 0.01 10.10
N GLY A 131 -10.42 -0.57 9.00
CA GLY A 131 -11.79 -0.36 8.54
C GLY A 131 -12.00 0.85 7.64
N VAL A 132 -10.95 1.64 7.35
CA VAL A 132 -10.99 2.80 6.44
C VAL A 132 -10.13 2.54 5.21
N GLU A 133 -10.59 2.93 4.03
CA GLU A 133 -9.86 2.87 2.77
C GLU A 133 -9.74 4.26 2.14
N ALA A 134 -8.70 4.48 1.33
CA ALA A 134 -8.47 5.78 0.67
C ALA A 134 -9.67 6.22 -0.20
N LYS A 135 -10.36 5.28 -0.84
CA LYS A 135 -11.58 5.54 -1.64
C LYS A 135 -12.70 6.22 -0.85
N ASP A 136 -12.76 6.00 0.48
CA ASP A 136 -13.80 6.58 1.33
C ASP A 136 -13.62 8.11 1.49
N LEU A 137 -12.41 8.60 1.22
CA LEU A 137 -12.02 10.00 1.35
C LEU A 137 -11.71 10.68 0.02
N ILE A 138 -11.32 9.92 -1.02
CA ILE A 138 -10.92 10.46 -2.33
C ILE A 138 -12.14 11.06 -3.04
N VAL A 139 -11.99 12.31 -3.49
CA VAL A 139 -12.95 13.02 -4.35
C VAL A 139 -12.55 12.89 -5.82
N SER A 140 -11.25 13.10 -6.10
CA SER A 140 -10.73 13.06 -7.46
C SER A 140 -9.23 12.77 -7.49
N VAL A 141 -8.78 12.28 -8.65
CA VAL A 141 -7.38 11.96 -8.94
C VAL A 141 -6.96 12.65 -10.22
N GLU A 142 -6.01 13.58 -10.13
CA GLU A 142 -5.40 14.24 -11.29
C GLU A 142 -4.27 13.38 -11.85
N THR A 143 -4.23 13.24 -13.16
CA THR A 143 -3.28 12.37 -13.83
C THR A 143 -2.74 12.98 -15.11
N VAL A 144 -1.61 12.44 -15.55
CA VAL A 144 -1.04 12.68 -16.88
C VAL A 144 -0.97 11.35 -17.63
N ALA A 145 -1.49 11.31 -18.85
CA ALA A 145 -1.39 10.16 -19.74
C ALA A 145 0.05 9.99 -20.26
N VAL A 146 0.59 8.78 -20.13
CA VAL A 146 1.99 8.47 -20.50
C VAL A 146 2.22 8.58 -22.01
N ASN A 147 1.20 8.24 -22.81
CA ASN A 147 1.31 8.16 -24.25
C ASN A 147 1.34 9.50 -24.97
N ASP A 148 0.64 10.52 -24.47
CA ASP A 148 0.48 11.80 -25.17
C ASP A 148 0.66 13.04 -24.26
N GLY A 149 0.77 12.85 -22.93
CA GLY A 149 0.92 13.91 -21.97
C GLY A 149 -0.40 14.66 -21.67
N THR A 150 -1.54 14.16 -22.13
CA THR A 150 -2.82 14.78 -21.80
C THR A 150 -3.13 14.64 -20.31
N THR A 151 -3.68 15.69 -19.72
CA THR A 151 -4.13 15.66 -18.32
C THR A 151 -5.56 15.13 -18.26
N ARG A 152 -5.84 14.28 -17.27
CA ARG A 152 -7.20 13.80 -16.98
C ARG A 152 -7.47 13.83 -15.48
N LEU A 153 -8.65 14.35 -15.14
CA LEU A 153 -9.22 14.24 -13.80
C LEU A 153 -10.17 13.03 -13.77
N PHE A 154 -9.89 12.08 -12.87
CA PHE A 154 -10.79 10.99 -12.56
C PHE A 154 -11.57 11.35 -11.31
N LYS A 155 -12.89 11.29 -11.35
CA LYS A 155 -13.73 11.33 -10.15
C LYS A 155 -13.66 9.99 -9.42
N GLN A 156 -14.02 9.99 -8.15
CA GLN A 156 -13.94 8.78 -7.30
C GLN A 156 -14.67 7.58 -7.94
N ASP A 157 -15.85 7.76 -8.51
CA ASP A 157 -16.66 6.74 -9.18
C ASP A 157 -16.03 6.19 -10.47
N GLU A 158 -15.18 6.98 -11.15
CA GLU A 158 -14.42 6.56 -12.33
C GLU A 158 -13.18 5.73 -11.99
N CYS A 159 -12.72 5.76 -10.72
CA CYS A 159 -11.52 5.06 -10.28
C CYS A 159 -11.70 3.56 -10.08
N GLY A 160 -12.92 3.02 -10.17
CA GLY A 160 -13.23 1.59 -10.08
C GLY A 160 -12.68 0.92 -8.82
N TYR A 161 -12.74 1.62 -7.67
CA TYR A 161 -12.17 1.16 -6.42
C TYR A 161 -12.86 -0.07 -5.86
N ALA A 162 -12.03 -1.06 -5.47
CA ALA A 162 -12.40 -2.22 -4.68
C ALA A 162 -11.29 -2.53 -3.66
N TYR A 163 -11.42 -3.61 -2.90
CA TYR A 163 -10.42 -4.00 -1.91
C TYR A 163 -9.04 -4.16 -2.55
N ARG A 164 -8.11 -3.25 -2.24
CA ARG A 164 -6.75 -3.17 -2.82
C ARG A 164 -6.71 -3.05 -4.34
N GLU A 165 -7.76 -2.52 -4.96
CA GLU A 165 -7.94 -2.42 -6.40
C GLU A 165 -8.36 -1.02 -6.84
N SER A 166 -7.90 -0.63 -8.04
CA SER A 166 -8.34 0.55 -8.79
C SER A 166 -8.17 0.32 -10.30
N VAL A 167 -8.73 1.19 -11.12
CA VAL A 167 -8.47 1.18 -12.57
C VAL A 167 -6.99 1.35 -12.90
N PHE A 168 -6.24 2.09 -12.05
CA PHE A 168 -4.80 2.31 -12.23
C PHE A 168 -3.95 1.06 -11.98
N LYS A 169 -4.47 0.05 -11.30
CA LYS A 169 -3.84 -1.27 -11.13
C LYS A 169 -4.24 -2.27 -12.21
N ARG A 170 -5.36 -2.05 -12.90
CA ARG A 170 -5.95 -2.97 -13.88
C ARG A 170 -5.89 -2.37 -15.29
N GLU A 171 -7.01 -1.89 -15.79
CA GLU A 171 -7.19 -1.50 -17.21
C GLU A 171 -6.28 -0.33 -17.62
N LEU A 172 -5.96 0.56 -16.68
CA LEU A 172 -5.15 1.74 -16.92
C LEU A 172 -3.71 1.62 -16.37
N LYS A 173 -3.30 0.40 -16.00
CA LYS A 173 -1.95 0.17 -15.46
C LYS A 173 -0.87 0.64 -16.43
N GLY A 174 -0.02 1.56 -15.98
CA GLY A 174 1.07 2.13 -16.76
C GLY A 174 0.63 3.15 -17.82
N LEU A 175 -0.68 3.42 -17.96
CA LEU A 175 -1.19 4.39 -18.93
C LEU A 175 -1.29 5.81 -18.36
N TYR A 176 -1.43 5.95 -17.05
CA TYR A 176 -1.55 7.23 -16.36
C TYR A 176 -0.60 7.32 -15.16
N ILE A 177 -0.08 8.52 -14.93
CA ILE A 177 0.73 8.88 -13.77
C ILE A 177 -0.11 9.83 -12.91
N VAL A 178 -0.32 9.47 -11.64
CA VAL A 178 -1.01 10.32 -10.67
C VAL A 178 -0.13 11.48 -10.28
N THR A 179 -0.66 12.70 -10.34
CA THR A 179 0.06 13.95 -10.01
C THR A 179 -0.45 14.60 -8.74
N TYR A 180 -1.78 14.59 -8.52
CA TYR A 180 -2.42 15.07 -7.31
C TYR A 180 -3.63 14.20 -6.96
N VAL A 181 -3.96 14.18 -5.68
CA VAL A 181 -5.18 13.54 -5.17
C VAL A 181 -5.92 14.54 -4.29
N THR A 182 -7.22 14.68 -4.51
CA THR A 182 -8.09 15.52 -3.67
C THR A 182 -8.87 14.61 -2.72
N TYR A 183 -8.77 14.90 -1.43
CA TYR A 183 -9.49 14.21 -0.36
C TYR A 183 -10.52 15.13 0.27
N ARG A 184 -11.66 14.58 0.67
CA ARG A 184 -12.66 15.26 1.51
C ARG A 184 -12.62 14.68 2.91
N LEU A 185 -12.38 15.53 3.89
CA LEU A 185 -12.26 15.19 5.30
C LEU A 185 -13.35 15.89 6.10
N LYS A 186 -13.79 15.27 7.18
CA LYS A 186 -14.81 15.84 8.06
C LYS A 186 -14.21 16.79 9.07
N LYS A 187 -14.95 17.83 9.45
CA LYS A 187 -14.62 18.74 10.53
C LYS A 187 -15.28 18.37 11.85
N GLN A 188 -16.28 17.50 11.80
CA GLN A 188 -16.97 16.98 12.97
C GLN A 188 -16.45 15.59 13.34
N PRO A 189 -16.40 15.25 14.63
CA PRO A 189 -15.91 13.96 15.09
C PRO A 189 -16.66 12.78 14.47
N GLU A 190 -15.93 11.92 13.79
CA GLU A 190 -16.40 10.63 13.32
C GLU A 190 -15.28 9.61 13.45
N PHE A 191 -15.35 8.72 14.42
CA PHE A 191 -14.31 7.76 14.74
C PHE A 191 -14.71 6.34 14.33
N HIS A 192 -13.80 5.65 13.60
CA HIS A 192 -13.95 4.25 13.26
C HIS A 192 -13.15 3.38 14.24
N LEU A 193 -13.82 2.81 15.25
CA LEU A 193 -13.20 2.11 16.37
C LEU A 193 -13.43 0.59 16.38
N ASP A 194 -14.27 0.08 15.48
CA ASP A 194 -14.77 -1.30 15.56
C ASP A 194 -13.85 -2.36 14.92
N TYR A 195 -12.69 -1.95 14.43
CA TYR A 195 -11.76 -2.86 13.79
C TYR A 195 -10.63 -3.30 14.74
N GLY A 196 -10.46 -4.60 14.88
CA GLY A 196 -9.37 -5.19 15.67
C GLY A 196 -9.48 -4.87 17.16
N ASN A 197 -8.38 -4.42 17.77
CA ASN A 197 -8.29 -4.13 19.20
C ASN A 197 -8.22 -2.63 19.53
N ILE A 198 -8.65 -1.76 18.63
CA ILE A 198 -8.57 -0.28 18.84
C ILE A 198 -9.31 0.12 20.12
N ARG A 199 -10.59 -0.30 20.30
CA ARG A 199 -11.39 0.04 21.49
C ARG A 199 -10.70 -0.37 22.78
N SER A 200 -10.22 -1.61 22.85
CA SER A 200 -9.56 -2.12 24.06
C SER A 200 -8.25 -1.41 24.36
N GLU A 201 -7.49 -0.99 23.35
CA GLU A 201 -6.26 -0.20 23.57
C GLU A 201 -6.57 1.25 24.01
N LEU A 202 -7.63 1.87 23.47
CA LEU A 202 -8.10 3.18 23.92
C LEU A 202 -8.62 3.13 25.37
N GLU A 203 -9.36 2.08 25.75
CA GLU A 203 -9.87 1.87 27.12
C GLU A 203 -8.72 1.71 28.12
N LYS A 204 -7.66 0.97 27.77
CA LYS A 204 -6.47 0.82 28.63
C LYS A 204 -5.76 2.15 28.89
N GLU A 205 -5.73 3.02 27.89
CA GLU A 205 -5.10 4.34 28.00
C GLU A 205 -5.93 5.31 28.84
N GLY A 206 -7.27 5.13 28.87
CA GLY A 206 -8.20 6.02 29.59
C GLY A 206 -8.23 7.43 29.01
N GLY A 207 -8.98 8.36 29.62
CA GLY A 207 -9.08 9.75 29.19
C GLY A 207 -10.00 9.97 27.98
N GLU A 208 -10.18 11.23 27.58
CA GLU A 208 -11.06 11.62 26.48
C GLU A 208 -10.53 11.17 25.11
N LEU A 209 -11.42 10.79 24.20
CA LEU A 209 -11.07 10.41 22.83
C LEU A 209 -10.82 11.66 22.00
N SER A 210 -9.65 11.72 21.35
CA SER A 210 -9.29 12.74 20.38
C SER A 210 -8.64 12.13 19.14
N LEU A 211 -8.48 12.91 18.07
CA LEU A 211 -7.76 12.48 16.84
C LEU A 211 -6.32 12.07 17.15
N GLU A 212 -5.60 12.88 17.90
CA GLU A 212 -4.20 12.65 18.26
C GLU A 212 -4.05 11.37 19.07
N LYS A 213 -4.98 11.15 20.01
CA LYS A 213 -5.01 9.93 20.84
C LYS A 213 -5.28 8.71 19.98
N LEU A 214 -6.30 8.75 19.10
CA LEU A 214 -6.59 7.64 18.19
C LEU A 214 -5.40 7.35 17.29
N ARG A 215 -4.80 8.37 16.66
CA ARG A 215 -3.57 8.23 15.86
C ARG A 215 -2.45 7.57 16.67
N SER A 216 -2.18 8.04 17.88
CA SER A 216 -1.15 7.48 18.76
C SER A 216 -1.38 6.00 19.07
N VAL A 217 -2.62 5.62 19.39
CA VAL A 217 -3.00 4.23 19.65
C VAL A 217 -2.79 3.36 18.41
N ILE A 218 -3.20 3.83 17.22
CA ILE A 218 -3.02 3.10 15.97
C ILE A 218 -1.54 2.89 15.64
N ILE A 219 -0.72 3.94 15.78
CA ILE A 219 0.73 3.85 15.59
C ILE A 219 1.30 2.77 16.50
N ARG A 220 1.00 2.81 17.80
CA ARG A 220 1.48 1.81 18.77
C ARG A 220 1.03 0.38 18.43
N ILE A 221 -0.23 0.19 18.01
CA ILE A 221 -0.73 -1.13 17.58
C ILE A 221 0.06 -1.63 16.36
N ARG A 222 0.37 -0.74 15.41
CA ARG A 222 1.11 -1.10 14.21
C ARG A 222 2.56 -1.44 14.52
N GLU A 223 3.26 -0.61 15.29
CA GLU A 223 4.65 -0.85 15.71
C GLU A 223 4.82 -2.15 16.52
N ALA A 224 3.81 -2.50 17.32
CA ALA A 224 3.82 -3.75 18.07
C ALA A 224 3.73 -5.00 17.17
N LYS A 225 3.13 -4.88 15.97
CA LYS A 225 2.84 -6.00 15.06
C LYS A 225 3.70 -6.03 13.81
N LEU A 226 4.02 -4.86 13.25
CA LEU A 226 4.70 -4.74 11.95
C LEU A 226 6.16 -4.36 12.16
N PRO A 227 7.10 -4.97 11.41
CA PRO A 227 8.48 -4.55 11.45
C PRO A 227 8.65 -3.19 10.76
N ASP A 228 9.47 -2.34 11.35
CA ASP A 228 9.94 -1.10 10.76
C ASP A 228 10.82 -1.44 9.54
N PRO A 229 10.45 -1.01 8.32
CA PRO A 229 11.20 -1.35 7.12
C PRO A 229 12.62 -0.74 7.09
N GLU A 230 12.89 0.30 7.86
CA GLU A 230 14.23 0.88 8.00
C GLU A 230 15.15 -0.04 8.83
N LYS A 231 14.61 -0.91 9.69
CA LYS A 231 15.34 -1.87 10.50
C LYS A 231 15.36 -3.28 9.91
N ILE A 232 14.23 -3.71 9.36
CA ILE A 232 14.06 -5.04 8.76
C ILE A 232 13.30 -4.85 7.46
N GLY A 233 13.99 -4.98 6.32
CA GLY A 233 13.39 -4.77 5.00
C GLY A 233 12.14 -5.62 4.79
N ASN A 234 11.05 -4.97 4.34
CA ASN A 234 9.76 -5.61 4.07
C ASN A 234 8.89 -4.71 3.20
N ALA A 235 7.76 -5.21 2.72
CA ALA A 235 6.77 -4.43 1.98
C ALA A 235 5.37 -4.51 2.64
N GLY A 236 5.32 -4.55 3.97
CA GLY A 236 4.08 -4.72 4.73
C GLY A 236 3.44 -6.10 4.52
N SER A 237 2.12 -6.15 4.44
CA SER A 237 1.40 -7.40 4.14
C SER A 237 1.76 -7.89 2.74
N PHE A 238 2.40 -9.06 2.67
CA PHE A 238 2.87 -9.62 1.40
C PHE A 238 1.75 -10.28 0.59
N PHE A 239 0.74 -10.83 1.26
CA PHE A 239 -0.37 -11.54 0.63
C PHE A 239 -1.71 -10.84 0.89
N MET A 240 -2.60 -10.92 -0.09
CA MET A 240 -3.99 -10.52 0.08
C MET A 240 -4.75 -11.53 0.94
N ASN A 241 -5.70 -11.04 1.72
CA ASN A 241 -6.66 -11.94 2.37
C ASN A 241 -7.61 -12.51 1.33
N PRO A 242 -7.68 -13.84 1.17
CA PRO A 242 -8.56 -14.46 0.18
C PRO A 242 -10.03 -14.28 0.53
N ILE A 243 -10.84 -14.09 -0.51
CA ILE A 243 -12.30 -14.08 -0.41
C ILE A 243 -12.80 -15.38 -1.04
N VAL A 244 -13.45 -16.21 -0.23
CA VAL A 244 -13.96 -17.53 -0.63
C VAL A 244 -15.49 -17.56 -0.60
N PRO A 245 -16.15 -18.49 -1.34
CA PRO A 245 -17.58 -18.75 -1.18
C PRO A 245 -17.93 -19.18 0.25
N LEU A 246 -19.12 -18.79 0.73
CA LEU A 246 -19.59 -19.14 2.08
C LEU A 246 -19.58 -20.65 2.33
N ALA A 247 -20.02 -21.45 1.35
CA ALA A 247 -20.04 -22.93 1.45
C ALA A 247 -18.64 -23.52 1.69
N GLN A 248 -17.60 -23.00 0.97
CA GLN A 248 -16.22 -23.44 1.20
C GLN A 248 -15.73 -23.07 2.59
N PHE A 249 -16.11 -21.90 3.09
CA PHE A 249 -15.76 -21.45 4.44
C PHE A 249 -16.45 -22.31 5.52
N GLU A 250 -17.73 -22.65 5.34
CA GLU A 250 -18.47 -23.52 6.25
C GLU A 250 -17.86 -24.93 6.35
N ASP A 251 -17.33 -25.46 5.25
CA ASP A 251 -16.59 -26.72 5.27
C ASP A 251 -15.27 -26.59 6.04
N LEU A 252 -14.54 -25.49 5.86
CA LEU A 252 -13.31 -25.21 6.61
C LEU A 252 -13.57 -25.04 8.12
N LEU A 253 -14.69 -24.43 8.51
CA LEU A 253 -15.06 -24.26 9.93
C LEU A 253 -15.29 -25.60 10.65
N LYS A 254 -15.69 -26.66 9.96
CA LYS A 254 -15.84 -28.00 10.57
C LYS A 254 -14.50 -28.54 11.07
N GLU A 255 -13.42 -28.24 10.35
CA GLU A 255 -12.06 -28.65 10.69
C GLU A 255 -11.32 -27.62 11.55
N TYR A 256 -11.61 -26.32 11.34
CA TYR A 256 -10.97 -25.19 12.02
C TYR A 256 -12.02 -24.26 12.65
N PRO A 257 -12.67 -24.64 13.77
CA PRO A 257 -13.76 -23.86 14.35
C PRO A 257 -13.35 -22.50 14.92
N ASP A 258 -12.06 -22.26 15.13
CA ASP A 258 -11.48 -21.00 15.59
C ASP A 258 -11.00 -20.08 14.43
N MET A 259 -11.31 -20.42 13.16
CA MET A 259 -10.91 -19.64 12.00
C MET A 259 -11.58 -18.25 12.00
N PRO A 260 -10.79 -17.16 12.07
CA PRO A 260 -11.34 -15.80 12.00
C PRO A 260 -11.82 -15.48 10.59
N PHE A 261 -12.87 -14.65 10.49
CA PHE A 261 -13.42 -14.27 9.20
C PHE A 261 -14.12 -12.91 9.23
N TYR A 262 -14.35 -12.36 8.04
CA TYR A 262 -15.15 -11.17 7.83
C TYR A 262 -16.12 -11.43 6.68
N LYS A 263 -17.42 -11.15 6.89
CA LYS A 263 -18.43 -11.28 5.84
C LYS A 263 -18.18 -10.27 4.72
N VAL A 264 -18.37 -10.72 3.48
CA VAL A 264 -18.28 -9.91 2.25
C VAL A 264 -19.54 -10.15 1.43
N GLY A 265 -20.55 -9.31 1.63
CA GLY A 265 -21.89 -9.60 1.11
C GLY A 265 -22.53 -10.79 1.80
N ASP A 266 -23.50 -11.42 1.13
CA ASP A 266 -24.31 -12.49 1.71
C ASP A 266 -23.73 -13.89 1.44
N ASP A 267 -22.90 -14.05 0.41
CA ASP A 267 -22.46 -15.34 -0.12
C ASP A 267 -20.95 -15.58 -0.07
N ARG A 268 -20.17 -14.60 0.46
CA ARG A 268 -18.70 -14.66 0.48
C ARG A 268 -18.12 -14.28 1.82
N VAL A 269 -16.93 -14.79 2.08
CA VAL A 269 -16.20 -14.58 3.34
C VAL A 269 -14.73 -14.29 3.02
N LYS A 270 -14.18 -13.25 3.67
CA LYS A 270 -12.76 -12.93 3.65
C LYS A 270 -12.07 -13.61 4.86
N ILE A 271 -11.07 -14.44 4.60
CA ILE A 271 -10.29 -15.15 5.61
C ILE A 271 -8.94 -14.45 5.79
N PRO A 272 -8.48 -14.16 7.02
CA PRO A 272 -7.14 -13.63 7.25
C PRO A 272 -6.04 -14.60 6.79
N ALA A 273 -5.31 -14.24 5.73
CA ALA A 273 -4.23 -15.06 5.21
C ALA A 273 -3.12 -15.27 6.26
N GLY A 274 -2.86 -14.27 7.10
CA GLY A 274 -1.88 -14.39 8.20
C GLY A 274 -2.19 -15.51 9.17
N TRP A 275 -3.47 -15.75 9.47
CA TRP A 275 -3.89 -16.88 10.31
C TRP A 275 -3.58 -18.23 9.63
N MET A 276 -3.90 -18.38 8.35
CA MET A 276 -3.61 -19.60 7.60
C MET A 276 -2.09 -19.86 7.50
N ILE A 277 -1.30 -18.83 7.24
CA ILE A 277 0.16 -18.90 7.15
C ILE A 277 0.76 -19.32 8.51
N ASP A 278 0.25 -18.75 9.61
CA ASP A 278 0.65 -19.14 10.97
C ASP A 278 0.30 -20.60 11.28
N ARG A 279 -0.91 -21.05 10.90
CA ARG A 279 -1.35 -22.46 11.05
C ARG A 279 -0.58 -23.44 10.16
N CYS A 280 0.07 -22.99 9.09
CA CYS A 280 1.06 -23.76 8.33
C CYS A 280 2.44 -23.78 9.02
N GLY A 281 2.59 -23.07 10.13
CA GLY A 281 3.82 -23.01 10.92
C GLY A 281 4.92 -22.19 10.28
N TRP A 282 4.58 -21.22 9.41
CA TRP A 282 5.56 -20.35 8.76
C TRP A 282 6.02 -19.16 9.62
N LYS A 283 5.22 -18.71 10.58
CA LYS A 283 5.54 -17.58 11.45
C LYS A 283 6.90 -17.75 12.12
N GLY A 284 7.81 -16.78 11.94
CA GLY A 284 9.18 -16.81 12.44
C GLY A 284 10.14 -17.75 11.69
N LYS A 285 9.69 -18.48 10.65
CA LYS A 285 10.58 -19.34 9.84
C LYS A 285 11.42 -18.56 8.84
N ARG A 286 12.57 -19.13 8.50
CA ARG A 286 13.54 -18.59 7.53
C ARG A 286 13.73 -19.54 6.36
N LEU A 287 14.04 -18.97 5.20
CA LEU A 287 14.53 -19.67 4.03
C LEU A 287 15.69 -18.84 3.46
N GLY A 288 16.93 -19.24 3.73
CA GLY A 288 18.09 -18.40 3.46
C GLY A 288 18.07 -17.09 4.26
N ASN A 289 18.27 -15.98 3.57
CA ASN A 289 18.22 -14.63 4.15
C ASN A 289 16.82 -13.99 4.12
N ALA A 290 15.83 -14.67 3.58
CA ALA A 290 14.43 -14.27 3.67
C ALA A 290 13.72 -14.99 4.82
N GLY A 291 12.66 -14.39 5.38
CA GLY A 291 11.89 -14.99 6.46
C GLY A 291 10.46 -14.51 6.52
N VAL A 292 9.65 -15.19 7.32
CA VAL A 292 8.32 -14.75 7.74
C VAL A 292 8.45 -14.10 9.11
N HIS A 293 7.92 -12.89 9.26
CA HIS A 293 8.06 -12.13 10.51
C HIS A 293 7.42 -12.87 11.70
N ASP A 294 8.06 -12.80 12.85
CA ASP A 294 7.71 -13.57 14.04
C ASP A 294 6.45 -13.08 14.77
N LYS A 295 6.04 -11.81 14.55
CA LYS A 295 4.82 -11.24 15.14
C LYS A 295 3.65 -11.17 14.14
N GLN A 296 3.93 -11.13 12.83
CA GLN A 296 2.91 -11.02 11.78
C GLN A 296 3.25 -11.92 10.59
N ALA A 297 2.57 -13.05 10.48
CA ALA A 297 2.83 -14.05 9.43
C ALA A 297 2.52 -13.58 8.00
N LEU A 298 1.76 -12.48 7.83
CA LEU A 298 1.55 -11.85 6.53
C LEU A 298 2.78 -11.11 5.98
N VAL A 299 3.77 -10.81 6.82
CA VAL A 299 4.91 -9.99 6.44
C VAL A 299 6.11 -10.88 6.16
N LEU A 300 6.58 -10.86 4.91
CA LEU A 300 7.87 -11.42 4.55
C LEU A 300 8.96 -10.38 4.77
N VAL A 301 10.11 -10.81 5.25
CA VAL A 301 11.20 -9.93 5.66
C VAL A 301 12.53 -10.31 5.02
N ASN A 302 13.35 -9.28 4.76
CA ASN A 302 14.76 -9.40 4.44
C ASN A 302 15.56 -9.34 5.76
N LEU A 303 16.17 -10.47 6.13
CA LEU A 303 16.93 -10.61 7.38
C LEU A 303 18.38 -10.13 7.26
N GLY A 304 18.69 -9.45 6.16
CA GLY A 304 20.01 -8.96 5.80
C GLY A 304 20.59 -9.72 4.61
N GLY A 305 20.76 -9.03 3.48
CA GLY A 305 21.36 -9.58 2.26
C GLY A 305 20.48 -10.58 1.49
N ALA A 306 19.16 -10.63 1.75
CA ALA A 306 18.26 -11.42 0.93
C ALA A 306 18.19 -10.89 -0.50
N THR A 307 18.17 -11.79 -1.48
CA THR A 307 17.86 -11.47 -2.87
C THR A 307 16.35 -11.49 -3.10
N GLY A 308 15.88 -10.74 -4.11
CA GLY A 308 14.47 -10.80 -4.50
C GLY A 308 14.02 -12.22 -4.86
N SER A 309 14.89 -13.02 -5.48
CA SER A 309 14.61 -14.42 -5.80
C SER A 309 14.43 -15.31 -4.56
N GLU A 310 15.17 -15.07 -3.48
CA GLU A 310 14.96 -15.80 -2.21
C GLU A 310 13.59 -15.46 -1.60
N VAL A 311 13.16 -14.19 -1.67
CA VAL A 311 11.84 -13.77 -1.19
C VAL A 311 10.72 -14.38 -2.04
N VAL A 312 10.88 -14.41 -3.37
CA VAL A 312 9.91 -15.08 -4.28
C VAL A 312 9.79 -16.57 -3.94
N LYS A 313 10.91 -17.27 -3.78
CA LYS A 313 10.91 -18.70 -3.41
C LYS A 313 10.22 -18.94 -2.07
N LEU A 314 10.47 -18.10 -1.06
CA LEU A 314 9.77 -18.18 0.23
C LEU A 314 8.26 -17.98 0.05
N ALA A 315 7.85 -16.99 -0.74
CA ALA A 315 6.45 -16.72 -1.02
C ALA A 315 5.74 -17.91 -1.71
N GLU A 316 6.38 -18.54 -2.68
CA GLU A 316 5.88 -19.73 -3.36
C GLU A 316 5.67 -20.92 -2.40
N GLU A 317 6.63 -21.16 -1.49
CA GLU A 317 6.53 -22.19 -0.46
C GLU A 317 5.35 -21.93 0.50
N VAL A 318 5.17 -20.67 0.91
CA VAL A 318 4.03 -20.26 1.75
C VAL A 318 2.71 -20.48 1.03
N VAL A 319 2.58 -20.03 -0.24
CA VAL A 319 1.37 -20.23 -1.08
C VAL A 319 1.05 -21.70 -1.22
N ARG A 320 2.06 -22.54 -1.53
CA ARG A 320 1.89 -24.00 -1.67
C ARG A 320 1.37 -24.61 -0.38
N SER A 321 2.01 -24.30 0.78
CA SER A 321 1.62 -24.85 2.07
C SER A 321 0.18 -24.50 2.47
N VAL A 322 -0.25 -23.26 2.20
CA VAL A 322 -1.64 -22.83 2.47
C VAL A 322 -2.62 -23.57 1.55
N LYS A 323 -2.29 -23.72 0.26
CA LYS A 323 -3.12 -24.44 -0.69
C LYS A 323 -3.25 -25.91 -0.33
N GLU A 324 -2.16 -26.57 0.05
CA GLU A 324 -2.14 -27.98 0.46
C GLU A 324 -2.97 -28.20 1.73
N LYS A 325 -2.85 -27.31 2.73
CA LYS A 325 -3.51 -27.49 4.02
C LYS A 325 -4.97 -27.09 4.02
N PHE A 326 -5.35 -25.99 3.37
CA PHE A 326 -6.70 -25.41 3.44
C PHE A 326 -7.48 -25.50 2.12
N GLY A 327 -6.88 -25.94 1.02
CA GLY A 327 -7.52 -25.87 -0.30
C GLY A 327 -7.74 -24.45 -0.82
N VAL A 328 -7.23 -23.42 -0.12
CA VAL A 328 -7.42 -22.00 -0.42
C VAL A 328 -6.17 -21.45 -1.10
N ALA A 329 -6.33 -20.76 -2.24
CA ALA A 329 -5.26 -20.05 -2.88
C ALA A 329 -5.10 -18.65 -2.26
N ILE A 330 -3.86 -18.29 -1.88
CA ILE A 330 -3.49 -16.91 -1.53
C ILE A 330 -2.58 -16.34 -2.61
N HIS A 331 -2.65 -15.02 -2.80
CA HIS A 331 -1.90 -14.33 -3.85
C HIS A 331 -1.07 -13.18 -3.26
N PRO A 332 0.15 -12.94 -3.78
CA PRO A 332 0.92 -11.75 -3.40
C PRO A 332 0.14 -10.46 -3.72
N GLU A 333 0.16 -9.51 -2.79
CA GLU A 333 -0.26 -8.12 -2.99
C GLU A 333 0.92 -7.30 -3.52
N VAL A 334 2.15 -7.69 -3.17
CA VAL A 334 3.40 -7.05 -3.56
C VAL A 334 3.66 -7.27 -5.05
N ASN A 335 4.06 -6.19 -5.74
CA ASN A 335 4.40 -6.25 -7.16
C ASN A 335 5.85 -6.67 -7.36
N PHE A 336 6.08 -7.71 -8.15
CA PHE A 336 7.42 -8.19 -8.51
C PHE A 336 7.94 -7.43 -9.72
N ILE A 337 9.14 -6.87 -9.60
CA ILE A 337 9.80 -6.10 -10.64
C ILE A 337 11.06 -6.82 -11.10
N GLY A 338 11.24 -6.99 -12.41
CA GLY A 338 12.40 -7.67 -13.00
C GLY A 338 12.21 -9.18 -13.18
N VAL A 339 11.03 -9.73 -12.94
CA VAL A 339 10.70 -11.10 -13.35
C VAL A 339 10.52 -11.10 -14.87
N LYS A 340 11.23 -11.95 -15.58
CA LYS A 340 10.93 -12.22 -17.00
C LYS A 340 9.53 -12.86 -17.05
N GLN A 341 8.59 -12.15 -17.64
CA GLN A 341 7.27 -12.71 -17.98
C GLN A 341 7.41 -13.78 -19.04
#